data_5e3902208e462821b488a85d467b5335
#
_entry.id   5e3902208e462821b488a85d467b5335
#
_cell.length_a   1.000
_cell.length_b   1.000
_cell.length_c   1.000
_cell.angle_alpha   90.00
_cell.angle_beta   90.00
_cell.angle_gamma   90.00
#
_symmetry.space_group_name_H-M   'P 1'
#
loop_
_entity.id
_entity.type
_entity.pdbx_description
1 polymer ?
#
loop_
_entity_poly.entity_id
_entity_poly.type
_entity_poly.pdbx_seq_one_letter_code
_entity_poly.pdbx_strand_id
1 'polypeptide(L)'
;SHIMAKFGKDATEQDKANAKTKIDEIYGKLKGGQNFEELARQFSDDKQTSDRGGQLQPFKSGKLPADFEDEAFKLQKSGDYSAPVKTQYGWHIIKLNEKKGVQSFNDVKAELKTRVTRDSRSQMGRVALIEHVKKENNFKENLANRDEFKKIMDSTYLQATWTAARAAKFGNKEI
;
A
#
# COMPACT_ATOMS: atom_id res chain seq x y z
N SER A 1 -0.41 6.50 -17.10
CA SER A 1 0.69 7.42 -17.45
C SER A 1 0.28 8.86 -17.22
N HIS A 2 1.24 9.77 -17.04
CA HIS A 2 0.97 11.20 -16.98
C HIS A 2 2.08 12.06 -17.65
N ILE A 3 1.71 13.28 -18.02
CA ILE A 3 2.62 14.35 -18.39
C ILE A 3 2.44 15.48 -17.39
N MET A 4 3.51 16.04 -16.86
CA MET A 4 3.46 17.10 -15.86
C MET A 4 4.18 18.37 -16.33
N ALA A 5 3.54 19.52 -16.17
CA ALA A 5 4.17 20.82 -16.17
C ALA A 5 4.24 21.30 -14.72
N LYS A 6 5.44 21.23 -14.14
CA LYS A 6 5.68 21.45 -12.71
C LYS A 6 5.68 22.95 -12.37
N PHE A 7 5.13 23.29 -11.21
CA PHE A 7 5.42 24.53 -10.49
C PHE A 7 5.69 24.24 -9.02
N GLY A 8 6.56 25.04 -8.40
CA GLY A 8 6.94 24.85 -7.00
C GLY A 8 5.83 25.26 -6.03
N LYS A 9 5.99 24.90 -4.77
CA LYS A 9 5.05 25.29 -3.69
C LYS A 9 4.99 26.81 -3.54
N ASP A 10 6.12 27.48 -3.75
CA ASP A 10 6.26 28.95 -3.65
C ASP A 10 6.23 29.62 -5.02
N ALA A 11 5.65 28.95 -6.01
CA ALA A 11 5.58 29.47 -7.39
C ALA A 11 4.72 30.72 -7.46
N THR A 12 5.20 31.71 -8.21
CA THR A 12 4.45 32.93 -8.51
C THR A 12 3.25 32.62 -9.41
N GLU A 13 2.31 33.55 -9.51
CA GLU A 13 1.19 33.38 -10.45
C GLU A 13 1.66 33.31 -11.90
N GLN A 14 2.79 33.97 -12.21
CA GLN A 14 3.41 33.88 -13.52
C GLN A 14 3.95 32.48 -13.81
N ASP A 15 4.59 31.82 -12.82
CA ASP A 15 5.08 30.44 -12.97
C ASP A 15 3.94 29.46 -13.20
N LYS A 16 2.84 29.63 -12.48
CA LYS A 16 1.62 28.82 -12.65
C LYS A 16 0.98 29.04 -14.02
N ALA A 17 0.99 30.29 -14.52
CA ALA A 17 0.49 30.63 -15.86
C ALA A 17 1.38 30.02 -16.95
N ASN A 18 2.71 30.08 -16.80
CA ASN A 18 3.65 29.47 -17.72
C ASN A 18 3.48 27.95 -17.79
N ALA A 19 3.34 27.30 -16.63
CA ALA A 19 3.07 25.86 -16.56
C ALA A 19 1.72 25.50 -17.21
N LYS A 20 0.71 26.36 -17.07
CA LYS A 20 -0.59 26.18 -17.73
C LYS A 20 -0.47 26.27 -19.24
N THR A 21 0.22 27.28 -19.74
CA THR A 21 0.48 27.43 -21.17
C THR A 21 1.21 26.22 -21.74
N LYS A 22 2.28 25.78 -21.07
CA LYS A 22 3.04 24.59 -21.46
C LYS A 22 2.16 23.35 -21.58
N ILE A 23 1.32 23.08 -20.56
CA ILE A 23 0.48 21.88 -20.57
C ILE A 23 -0.63 21.98 -21.63
N ASP A 24 -1.17 23.17 -21.88
CA ASP A 24 -2.17 23.40 -22.94
C ASP A 24 -1.60 23.17 -24.35
N GLU A 25 -0.36 23.60 -24.59
CA GLU A 25 0.34 23.32 -25.85
C GLU A 25 0.52 21.79 -26.04
N ILE A 26 0.93 21.07 -24.99
CA ILE A 26 1.06 19.61 -25.04
C ILE A 26 -0.29 18.95 -25.28
N TYR A 27 -1.34 19.45 -24.65
CA TYR A 27 -2.71 18.96 -24.85
C TYR A 27 -3.18 19.21 -26.29
N GLY A 28 -2.85 20.37 -26.87
CA GLY A 28 -3.10 20.67 -28.28
C GLY A 28 -2.43 19.65 -29.21
N LYS A 29 -1.15 19.32 -28.96
CA LYS A 29 -0.40 18.32 -29.72
C LYS A 29 -1.02 16.92 -29.62
N LEU A 30 -1.48 16.52 -28.41
CA LEU A 30 -2.23 15.27 -28.22
C LEU A 30 -3.52 15.22 -29.04
N LYS A 31 -4.29 16.33 -29.05
CA LYS A 31 -5.50 16.44 -29.89
C LYS A 31 -5.16 16.37 -31.37
N GLY A 32 -3.98 16.83 -31.78
CA GLY A 32 -3.45 16.68 -33.12
C GLY A 32 -2.95 15.27 -33.46
N GLY A 33 -3.11 14.31 -32.56
CA GLY A 33 -2.75 12.90 -32.79
C GLY A 33 -1.30 12.54 -32.52
N GLN A 34 -0.53 13.42 -31.87
CA GLN A 34 0.85 13.07 -31.47
C GLN A 34 0.86 12.03 -30.34
N ASN A 35 1.92 11.22 -30.33
CA ASN A 35 2.06 10.13 -29.37
C ASN A 35 2.27 10.64 -27.94
N PHE A 36 1.47 10.14 -27.00
CA PHE A 36 1.51 10.54 -25.60
C PHE A 36 2.86 10.26 -24.94
N GLU A 37 3.41 9.08 -25.17
CA GLU A 37 4.66 8.63 -24.57
C GLU A 37 5.86 9.46 -25.05
N GLU A 38 5.85 9.87 -26.33
CA GLU A 38 6.88 10.74 -26.90
C GLU A 38 6.79 12.15 -26.31
N LEU A 39 5.58 12.70 -26.21
CA LEU A 39 5.36 14.00 -25.59
C LEU A 39 5.76 13.98 -24.10
N ALA A 40 5.50 12.87 -23.39
CA ALA A 40 5.94 12.71 -22.00
C ALA A 40 7.46 12.73 -21.89
N ARG A 41 8.20 12.04 -22.79
CA ARG A 41 9.66 12.04 -22.79
C ARG A 41 10.24 13.42 -23.08
N GLN A 42 9.65 14.13 -24.02
CA GLN A 42 10.18 15.42 -24.49
C GLN A 42 9.84 16.58 -23.56
N PHE A 43 8.62 16.62 -23.01
CA PHE A 43 8.09 17.82 -22.38
C PHE A 43 7.72 17.66 -20.90
N SER A 44 7.61 16.43 -20.36
CA SER A 44 7.25 16.26 -18.97
C SER A 44 8.36 16.71 -18.02
N ASP A 45 7.98 17.46 -17.00
CA ASP A 45 8.87 17.89 -15.92
C ASP A 45 9.03 16.82 -14.84
N ASP A 46 8.23 15.74 -14.86
CA ASP A 46 8.43 14.60 -13.98
C ASP A 46 9.51 13.68 -14.53
N LYS A 47 10.76 13.93 -14.10
CA LYS A 47 11.93 13.15 -14.52
C LYS A 47 11.93 11.70 -14.03
N GLN A 48 11.10 11.35 -13.04
CA GLN A 48 11.00 9.99 -12.56
C GLN A 48 10.25 9.08 -13.54
N THR A 49 9.35 9.65 -14.32
CA THR A 49 8.48 8.89 -15.23
C THR A 49 8.66 9.25 -16.70
N SER A 50 9.19 10.45 -17.03
CA SER A 50 9.32 10.94 -18.40
C SER A 50 10.04 9.97 -19.33
N ASP A 51 11.18 9.40 -18.89
CA ASP A 51 11.99 8.47 -19.71
C ASP A 51 11.23 7.18 -20.06
N ARG A 52 10.23 6.84 -19.25
CA ARG A 52 9.32 5.71 -19.47
C ARG A 52 7.98 6.13 -20.08
N GLY A 53 7.95 7.26 -20.79
CA GLY A 53 6.73 7.77 -21.42
C GLY A 53 5.65 8.20 -20.43
N GLY A 54 6.05 8.68 -19.25
CA GLY A 54 5.15 9.12 -18.19
C GLY A 54 4.47 7.99 -17.42
N GLN A 55 4.96 6.74 -17.51
CA GLN A 55 4.33 5.58 -16.89
C GLN A 55 4.45 5.61 -15.37
N LEU A 56 3.30 5.61 -14.70
CA LEU A 56 3.17 5.46 -13.26
C LEU A 56 3.02 3.99 -12.85
N GLN A 57 3.42 3.68 -11.63
CA GLN A 57 3.06 2.40 -11.03
C GLN A 57 1.53 2.33 -10.82
N PRO A 58 0.93 1.13 -10.91
CA PRO A 58 -0.47 0.95 -10.58
C PRO A 58 -0.78 1.48 -9.17
N PHE A 59 -1.83 2.27 -9.05
CA PHE A 59 -2.23 2.88 -7.79
C PHE A 59 -3.70 2.63 -7.47
N LYS A 60 -4.03 2.70 -6.19
CA LYS A 60 -5.38 2.63 -5.64
C LYS A 60 -5.73 4.01 -5.06
N SER A 61 -7.00 4.26 -4.78
CA SER A 61 -7.44 5.49 -4.13
C SER A 61 -6.67 5.78 -2.84
N GLY A 62 -6.38 7.06 -2.61
CA GLY A 62 -5.64 7.57 -1.44
C GLY A 62 -4.12 7.51 -1.57
N LYS A 63 -3.56 7.33 -2.77
CA LYS A 63 -2.11 7.28 -3.03
C LYS A 63 -1.57 8.53 -3.72
N LEU A 64 -2.40 9.20 -4.50
CA LEU A 64 -2.07 10.40 -5.27
C LEU A 64 -2.97 11.58 -4.82
N PRO A 65 -2.67 12.82 -5.22
CA PRO A 65 -3.54 13.96 -4.93
C PRO A 65 -4.98 13.72 -5.39
N ALA A 66 -5.96 14.13 -4.61
CA ALA A 66 -7.38 13.87 -4.88
C ALA A 66 -7.79 14.35 -6.28
N ASP A 67 -7.40 15.57 -6.65
CA ASP A 67 -7.72 16.12 -7.98
C ASP A 67 -7.17 15.25 -9.12
N PHE A 68 -5.99 14.65 -8.93
CA PHE A 68 -5.40 13.72 -9.90
C PHE A 68 -6.16 12.41 -9.97
N GLU A 69 -6.51 11.83 -8.80
CA GLU A 69 -7.23 10.56 -8.73
C GLU A 69 -8.64 10.69 -9.32
N ASP A 70 -9.35 11.76 -8.99
CA ASP A 70 -10.70 12.02 -9.48
C ASP A 70 -10.76 12.04 -11.01
N GLU A 71 -9.79 12.70 -11.66
CA GLU A 71 -9.72 12.72 -13.12
C GLU A 71 -9.24 11.39 -13.71
N ALA A 72 -8.26 10.73 -13.07
CA ALA A 72 -7.78 9.42 -13.51
C ALA A 72 -8.89 8.36 -13.49
N PHE A 73 -9.72 8.35 -12.45
CA PHE A 73 -10.81 7.37 -12.31
C PHE A 73 -12.04 7.65 -13.19
N LYS A 74 -12.18 8.87 -13.72
CA LYS A 74 -13.23 9.19 -14.73
C LYS A 74 -12.91 8.55 -16.08
N LEU A 75 -11.65 8.29 -16.40
CA LEU A 75 -11.25 7.65 -17.65
C LEU A 75 -11.81 6.22 -17.75
N GLN A 76 -12.35 5.84 -18.90
CA GLN A 76 -13.06 4.58 -19.04
C GLN A 76 -12.31 3.55 -19.86
N LYS A 77 -11.65 3.98 -20.94
CA LYS A 77 -11.00 3.08 -21.91
C LYS A 77 -9.50 3.24 -21.87
N SER A 78 -8.76 2.14 -22.02
CA SER A 78 -7.32 2.19 -22.24
C SER A 78 -7.00 3.08 -23.45
N GLY A 79 -6.06 4.01 -23.27
CA GLY A 79 -5.71 5.02 -24.26
C GLY A 79 -6.40 6.37 -24.07
N ASP A 80 -7.52 6.46 -23.33
CA ASP A 80 -8.16 7.74 -23.00
C ASP A 80 -7.20 8.62 -22.19
N TYR A 81 -7.26 9.91 -22.41
CA TYR A 81 -6.52 10.90 -21.62
C TYR A 81 -7.40 12.06 -21.16
N SER A 82 -7.05 12.63 -20.02
CA SER A 82 -7.79 13.75 -19.41
C SER A 82 -7.49 15.08 -20.08
N ALA A 83 -8.34 16.07 -19.85
CA ALA A 83 -7.95 17.47 -19.98
C ALA A 83 -6.84 17.82 -18.95
N PRO A 84 -6.17 18.97 -19.08
CA PRO A 84 -5.22 19.46 -18.08
C PRO A 84 -5.84 19.61 -16.69
N VAL A 85 -5.26 18.94 -15.68
CA VAL A 85 -5.70 18.93 -14.28
C VAL A 85 -4.68 19.63 -13.42
N LYS A 86 -5.12 20.52 -12.53
CA LYS A 86 -4.26 21.23 -11.59
C LYS A 86 -4.17 20.45 -10.27
N THR A 87 -2.95 20.29 -9.79
CA THR A 87 -2.67 19.77 -8.44
C THR A 87 -1.71 20.71 -7.71
N GLN A 88 -1.39 20.41 -6.46
CA GLN A 88 -0.38 21.16 -5.71
C GLN A 88 1.05 21.08 -6.31
N TYR A 89 1.33 20.13 -7.20
CA TYR A 89 2.64 19.90 -7.80
C TYR A 89 2.80 20.51 -9.19
N GLY A 90 1.71 20.83 -9.86
CA GLY A 90 1.71 21.30 -11.23
C GLY A 90 0.43 20.99 -11.98
N TRP A 91 0.49 21.19 -13.29
CA TRP A 91 -0.55 20.77 -14.21
C TRP A 91 -0.23 19.40 -14.79
N HIS A 92 -1.23 18.56 -14.94
CA HIS A 92 -1.08 17.18 -15.42
C HIS A 92 -2.05 16.89 -16.56
N ILE A 93 -1.62 16.06 -17.51
CA ILE A 93 -2.49 15.31 -18.41
C ILE A 93 -2.31 13.84 -18.07
N ILE A 94 -3.40 13.12 -17.81
CA ILE A 94 -3.40 11.74 -17.32
C ILE A 94 -3.91 10.84 -18.44
N LYS A 95 -3.19 9.75 -18.74
CA LYS A 95 -3.60 8.72 -19.69
C LYS A 95 -3.87 7.42 -18.97
N LEU A 96 -5.02 6.80 -19.24
CA LEU A 96 -5.35 5.49 -18.74
C LEU A 96 -4.64 4.40 -19.56
N ASN A 97 -3.77 3.63 -18.93
CA ASN A 97 -3.14 2.48 -19.57
C ASN A 97 -3.97 1.21 -19.36
N GLU A 98 -4.35 0.97 -18.10
CA GLU A 98 -5.11 -0.20 -17.70
C GLU A 98 -5.99 0.13 -16.49
N LYS A 99 -7.23 -0.35 -16.50
CA LYS A 99 -8.15 -0.29 -15.37
C LYS A 99 -8.42 -1.71 -14.88
N LYS A 100 -7.83 -2.04 -13.74
CA LYS A 100 -8.11 -3.33 -13.09
C LYS A 100 -9.41 -3.21 -12.31
N GLY A 101 -10.38 -4.02 -12.65
CA GLY A 101 -11.62 -4.17 -11.90
C GLY A 101 -11.38 -4.78 -10.52
N VAL A 102 -12.46 -4.88 -9.73
CA VAL A 102 -12.42 -5.62 -8.47
C VAL A 102 -12.14 -7.08 -8.81
N GLN A 103 -11.05 -7.62 -8.25
CA GLN A 103 -10.71 -9.03 -8.43
C GLN A 103 -11.78 -9.92 -7.80
N SER A 104 -12.01 -11.11 -8.36
CA SER A 104 -12.95 -12.05 -7.79
C SER A 104 -12.49 -12.48 -6.39
N PHE A 105 -13.43 -12.86 -5.52
CA PHE A 105 -13.10 -13.36 -4.19
C PHE A 105 -12.13 -14.55 -4.26
N ASN A 106 -12.28 -15.42 -5.25
CA ASN A 106 -11.42 -16.59 -5.39
C ASN A 106 -9.97 -16.21 -5.68
N ASP A 107 -9.74 -15.16 -6.48
CA ASP A 107 -8.39 -14.68 -6.82
C ASP A 107 -7.67 -14.06 -5.61
N VAL A 108 -8.41 -13.38 -4.74
CA VAL A 108 -7.85 -12.68 -3.58
C VAL A 108 -7.97 -13.45 -2.27
N LYS A 109 -8.65 -14.59 -2.26
CA LYS A 109 -8.94 -15.37 -1.04
C LYS A 109 -7.69 -15.71 -0.23
N ALA A 110 -6.61 -16.13 -0.90
CA ALA A 110 -5.37 -16.49 -0.23
C ALA A 110 -4.70 -15.26 0.43
N GLU A 111 -4.67 -14.13 -0.29
CA GLU A 111 -4.15 -12.87 0.25
C GLU A 111 -5.00 -12.39 1.43
N LEU A 112 -6.32 -12.37 1.29
CA LEU A 112 -7.25 -11.96 2.34
C LEU A 112 -7.12 -12.84 3.58
N LYS A 113 -6.99 -14.16 3.41
CA LYS A 113 -6.76 -15.09 4.53
C LYS A 113 -5.48 -14.73 5.28
N THR A 114 -4.39 -14.47 4.58
CA THR A 114 -3.13 -14.06 5.19
C THR A 114 -3.26 -12.73 5.94
N ARG A 115 -3.95 -11.74 5.35
CA ARG A 115 -4.18 -10.44 5.99
C ARG A 115 -5.03 -10.56 7.23
N VAL A 116 -6.13 -11.31 7.18
CA VAL A 116 -7.01 -11.56 8.34
C VAL A 116 -6.26 -12.28 9.45
N THR A 117 -5.44 -13.30 9.12
CA THR A 117 -4.66 -14.04 10.12
C THR A 117 -3.64 -13.15 10.84
N ARG A 118 -3.09 -12.13 10.15
CA ARG A 118 -2.13 -11.17 10.73
C ARG A 118 -2.79 -9.99 11.44
N ASP A 119 -4.09 -9.80 11.27
CA ASP A 119 -4.85 -8.73 11.93
C ASP A 119 -4.94 -8.98 13.43
N SER A 120 -4.73 -7.95 14.26
CA SER A 120 -4.79 -8.07 15.71
C SER A 120 -6.13 -8.62 16.22
N ARG A 121 -7.22 -8.34 15.50
CA ARG A 121 -8.56 -8.86 15.82
C ARG A 121 -8.66 -10.37 15.70
N SER A 122 -7.84 -11.03 14.88
CA SER A 122 -7.80 -12.49 14.78
C SER A 122 -7.32 -13.14 16.08
N GLN A 123 -6.48 -12.44 16.86
CA GLN A 123 -5.99 -12.91 18.14
C GLN A 123 -7.10 -12.92 19.22
N MET A 124 -8.09 -12.04 19.11
CA MET A 124 -9.22 -12.01 20.07
C MET A 124 -9.99 -13.33 20.09
N GLY A 125 -10.27 -13.88 18.89
CA GLY A 125 -10.93 -15.19 18.79
C GLY A 125 -10.09 -16.32 19.41
N ARG A 126 -8.77 -16.30 19.21
CA ARG A 126 -7.85 -17.27 19.81
C ARG A 126 -7.82 -17.16 21.34
N VAL A 127 -7.72 -15.95 21.86
CA VAL A 127 -7.75 -15.70 23.31
C VAL A 127 -9.07 -16.17 23.90
N ALA A 128 -10.21 -15.81 23.31
CA ALA A 128 -11.53 -16.23 23.75
C ALA A 128 -11.68 -17.77 23.75
N LEU A 129 -11.18 -18.46 22.72
CA LEU A 129 -11.19 -19.91 22.65
C LEU A 129 -10.35 -20.55 23.77
N ILE A 130 -9.13 -20.02 23.99
CA ILE A 130 -8.25 -20.50 25.05
C ILE A 130 -8.93 -20.35 26.45
N GLU A 131 -9.51 -19.20 26.71
CA GLU A 131 -10.22 -18.95 27.97
C GLU A 131 -11.46 -19.85 28.14
N HIS A 132 -12.18 -20.11 27.04
CA HIS A 132 -13.31 -21.03 27.03
C HIS A 132 -12.86 -22.47 27.39
N VAL A 133 -11.81 -22.98 26.72
CA VAL A 133 -11.23 -24.30 26.96
C VAL A 133 -10.71 -24.42 28.39
N LYS A 134 -10.01 -23.39 28.89
CA LYS A 134 -9.54 -23.36 30.28
C LYS A 134 -10.70 -23.49 31.27
N LYS A 135 -11.80 -22.77 31.03
CA LYS A 135 -12.99 -22.80 31.90
C LYS A 135 -13.69 -24.17 31.86
N GLU A 136 -13.88 -24.76 30.68
CA GLU A 136 -14.52 -26.08 30.54
C GLU A 136 -13.73 -27.18 31.21
N ASN A 137 -12.41 -27.12 31.20
CA ASN A 137 -11.54 -28.12 31.77
C ASN A 137 -11.09 -27.79 33.21
N ASN A 138 -11.70 -26.79 33.85
CA ASN A 138 -11.35 -26.37 35.21
C ASN A 138 -9.84 -26.09 35.37
N PHE A 139 -9.20 -25.53 34.33
CA PHE A 139 -7.77 -25.25 34.34
C PHE A 139 -7.42 -24.27 35.47
N LYS A 140 -6.45 -24.68 36.29
CA LYS A 140 -5.90 -23.85 37.38
C LYS A 140 -4.42 -23.63 37.14
N GLU A 141 -4.04 -22.37 36.94
CA GLU A 141 -2.64 -21.99 36.76
C GLU A 141 -1.94 -21.94 38.14
N ASN A 142 -0.82 -22.66 38.27
CA ASN A 142 0.03 -22.54 39.45
C ASN A 142 1.04 -21.40 39.23
N LEU A 143 0.70 -20.22 39.71
CA LEU A 143 1.51 -18.99 39.47
C LEU A 143 2.93 -19.10 40.02
N ALA A 144 3.12 -19.79 41.18
CA ALA A 144 4.44 -19.96 41.78
C ALA A 144 5.34 -20.82 40.87
N ASN A 145 4.82 -21.97 40.41
CA ASN A 145 5.56 -22.84 39.49
C ASN A 145 5.81 -22.16 38.14
N ARG A 146 4.85 -21.38 37.64
CA ARG A 146 5.02 -20.59 36.42
C ARG A 146 6.17 -19.58 36.55
N ASP A 147 6.26 -18.89 37.66
CA ASP A 147 7.33 -17.87 37.86
C ASP A 147 8.70 -18.51 38.07
N GLU A 148 8.78 -19.69 38.70
CA GLU A 148 10.00 -20.50 38.73
C GLU A 148 10.39 -20.99 37.33
N PHE A 149 9.42 -21.45 36.53
CA PHE A 149 9.66 -21.85 35.13
C PHE A 149 10.21 -20.70 34.31
N LYS A 150 9.65 -19.49 34.42
CA LYS A 150 10.13 -18.31 33.73
C LYS A 150 11.59 -17.97 34.06
N LYS A 151 12.05 -18.22 35.27
CA LYS A 151 13.46 -18.01 35.68
C LYS A 151 14.42 -19.00 35.02
N ILE A 152 13.93 -20.20 34.64
CA ILE A 152 14.73 -21.23 33.98
C ILE A 152 14.75 -21.04 32.47
N MET A 153 13.71 -20.38 31.93
CA MET A 153 13.65 -20.02 30.49
C MET A 153 14.72 -18.98 30.15
N ASP A 154 15.52 -19.29 29.17
CA ASP A 154 16.54 -18.41 28.63
C ASP A 154 16.26 -18.03 27.15
N SER A 155 17.17 -17.31 26.55
CA SER A 155 17.08 -16.86 25.14
C SER A 155 16.90 -18.02 24.15
N THR A 156 17.26 -19.25 24.49
CA THR A 156 17.11 -20.41 23.60
C THR A 156 15.65 -20.79 23.38
N TYR A 157 14.75 -20.41 24.31
CA TYR A 157 13.30 -20.57 24.11
C TYR A 157 12.81 -19.70 22.95
N LEU A 158 13.24 -18.45 22.92
CA LEU A 158 12.87 -17.51 21.83
C LEU A 158 13.45 -17.91 20.49
N GLN A 159 14.58 -18.62 20.49
CA GLN A 159 15.25 -19.14 19.30
C GLN A 159 14.73 -20.51 18.84
N ALA A 160 13.68 -21.06 19.52
CA ALA A 160 13.14 -22.40 19.30
C ALA A 160 14.20 -23.53 19.40
N THR A 161 15.30 -23.30 20.12
CA THR A 161 16.37 -24.30 20.41
C THR A 161 16.25 -24.89 21.81
N TRP A 162 15.19 -24.54 22.54
CA TRP A 162 14.92 -25.04 23.86
C TRP A 162 14.54 -26.54 23.79
N THR A 163 15.10 -27.37 24.67
CA THR A 163 14.90 -28.81 24.67
C THR A 163 14.28 -29.27 25.97
N ALA A 164 13.57 -30.41 25.94
CA ALA A 164 12.97 -31.06 27.13
C ALA A 164 14.00 -31.36 28.22
N ALA A 165 15.28 -31.59 27.89
CA ALA A 165 16.34 -31.77 28.85
C ALA A 165 16.51 -30.57 29.80
N ARG A 166 16.22 -29.35 29.32
CA ARG A 166 16.22 -28.14 30.17
C ARG A 166 15.03 -28.09 31.10
N ALA A 167 13.89 -28.71 30.73
CA ALA A 167 12.73 -28.84 31.58
C ALA A 167 12.97 -29.80 32.77
N ALA A 168 13.93 -30.72 32.66
CA ALA A 168 14.29 -31.61 33.76
C ALA A 168 14.71 -30.88 35.04
N LYS A 169 15.19 -29.64 34.94
CA LYS A 169 15.49 -28.78 36.09
C LYS A 169 14.24 -28.40 36.92
N PHE A 170 13.06 -28.54 36.33
CA PHE A 170 11.78 -28.25 36.99
C PHE A 170 11.32 -29.39 37.89
N GLY A 171 11.88 -30.58 37.71
CA GLY A 171 11.41 -31.80 38.41
C GLY A 171 9.99 -32.17 37.97
N ASN A 172 9.26 -32.84 38.89
CA ASN A 172 7.86 -33.25 38.67
C ASN A 172 6.85 -32.19 39.14
N LYS A 173 7.15 -30.91 39.06
CA LYS A 173 6.22 -29.85 39.44
C LYS A 173 5.16 -29.68 38.34
N GLU A 174 3.89 -29.65 38.75
CA GLU A 174 2.78 -29.27 37.89
C GLU A 174 2.81 -27.76 37.61
N ILE A 175 2.65 -27.37 36.35
CA ILE A 175 2.63 -25.97 35.91
C ILE A 175 1.19 -25.47 35.85
#